data_bb138dc624e8011fb8c2a47f3c601918
#
_entry.id   bb138dc624e8011fb8c2a47f3c601918
#
_cell.length_a   1.000
_cell.length_b   1.000
_cell.length_c   1.000
_cell.angle_alpha   90.00
_cell.angle_beta   90.00
_cell.angle_gamma   90.00
#
_symmetry.space_group_name_H-M   'P 1'
#
loop_
_entity.id
_entity.type
_entity.pdbx_description
1 polymer ?
#
loop_
_entity_poly.entity_id
_entity_poly.type
_entity_poly.pdbx_seq_one_letter_code
_entity_poly.pdbx_strand_id
1 'polypeptide(L)'
;MNLVVAIDDLHPEQGWGCEGDVQVDYLTALNDEFGVKFTLFCPSYYHHQYKLTKDWVSYWKQFDWVELANHGHFHDVKKYTFEQIGDQEFLELNFVEATERIQESLNVWEQCGHKPKGFRAPGWGIQQDAAYAVSDYFEWVAGHEQINQGIEWR
;
A
#
# COMPACT_ATOMS: atom_id res chain seq x y z
N MET A 1 22.77 -9.40 -7.40
CA MET A 1 21.41 -9.76 -6.95
C MET A 1 20.83 -8.50 -6.31
N ASN A 2 19.70 -8.01 -6.79
CA ASN A 2 19.07 -6.82 -6.19
C ASN A 2 18.11 -7.29 -5.11
N LEU A 3 18.30 -6.86 -3.87
CA LEU A 3 17.37 -7.08 -2.79
C LEU A 3 16.39 -5.92 -2.74
N VAL A 4 15.09 -6.21 -2.84
CA VAL A 4 14.01 -5.24 -2.62
C VAL A 4 13.29 -5.64 -1.35
N VAL A 5 13.15 -4.71 -0.44
CA VAL A 5 12.43 -4.90 0.83
C VAL A 5 11.12 -4.14 0.76
N ALA A 6 10.03 -4.82 1.06
CA ALA A 6 8.71 -4.21 1.15
C ALA A 6 8.37 -3.92 2.60
N ILE A 7 7.79 -2.75 2.82
CA ILE A 7 7.33 -2.28 4.13
C ILE A 7 5.89 -1.83 3.97
N ASP A 8 4.99 -2.45 4.73
CA ASP A 8 3.56 -2.19 4.67
C ASP A 8 3.13 -1.16 5.74
N ASP A 9 1.92 -0.62 5.61
CA ASP A 9 1.23 0.22 6.59
C ASP A 9 1.88 1.57 6.89
N LEU A 10 2.74 2.06 6.01
CA LEU A 10 3.38 3.33 6.24
C LEU A 10 2.43 4.51 6.01
N HIS A 11 2.27 5.36 6.99
CA HIS A 11 1.35 6.51 6.96
C HIS A 11 1.91 7.72 7.74
N PRO A 12 1.30 8.94 7.59
CA PRO A 12 1.80 10.18 8.22
C PRO A 12 1.53 10.28 9.71
N GLU A 13 1.77 9.23 10.47
CA GLU A 13 1.76 9.24 11.92
C GLU A 13 3.12 8.83 12.44
N GLN A 14 3.41 9.19 13.67
CA GLN A 14 4.54 8.65 14.39
C GLN A 14 4.21 7.20 14.79
N GLY A 15 4.91 6.29 14.21
CA GLY A 15 4.67 4.88 14.45
C GLY A 15 3.89 4.20 13.32
N TRP A 16 4.24 2.99 13.11
CA TRP A 16 3.74 2.13 12.05
C TRP A 16 2.55 1.29 12.51
N GLY A 17 1.57 1.79 13.14
CA GLY A 17 0.55 0.94 13.73
C GLY A 17 1.09 -0.07 14.77
N CYS A 18 2.39 -0.15 14.91
CA CYS A 18 3.14 -0.85 15.94
C CYS A 18 4.09 0.18 16.51
N GLU A 19 4.17 0.31 17.77
CA GLU A 19 5.02 1.20 18.53
C GLU A 19 6.38 1.51 17.87
N GLY A 20 6.54 2.69 17.29
CA GLY A 20 7.84 3.19 16.81
C GLY A 20 7.83 3.83 15.42
N ASP A 21 8.64 4.84 15.26
CA ASP A 21 8.85 5.54 14.01
C ASP A 21 9.68 4.71 13.03
N VAL A 22 9.41 4.90 11.73
CA VAL A 22 10.33 4.45 10.69
C VAL A 22 11.65 5.15 10.89
N GLN A 23 12.66 4.41 11.26
CA GLN A 23 13.99 4.97 11.43
C GLN A 23 14.68 5.06 10.07
N VAL A 24 14.50 6.19 9.41
CA VAL A 24 15.09 6.50 8.09
C VAL A 24 16.60 6.27 8.09
N ASP A 25 17.27 6.54 9.21
CA ASP A 25 18.72 6.33 9.33
C ASP A 25 19.12 4.86 9.12
N TYR A 26 18.32 3.91 9.61
CA TYR A 26 18.58 2.49 9.36
C TYR A 26 18.34 2.10 7.90
N LEU A 27 17.28 2.64 7.29
CA LEU A 27 17.02 2.37 5.88
C LEU A 27 18.13 2.96 4.99
N THR A 28 18.57 4.17 5.32
CA THR A 28 19.69 4.82 4.64
C THR A 28 20.97 4.00 4.77
N ALA A 29 21.30 3.55 5.98
CA ALA A 29 22.49 2.73 6.21
C ALA A 29 22.44 1.40 5.43
N LEU A 30 21.28 0.76 5.36
CA LEU A 30 21.10 -0.47 4.56
C LEU A 30 21.23 -0.20 3.06
N ASN A 31 20.74 0.93 2.57
CA ASN A 31 20.95 1.32 1.18
C ASN A 31 22.40 1.62 0.91
N ASP A 32 23.07 2.42 1.75
CA ASP A 32 24.46 2.83 1.56
C ASP A 32 25.43 1.64 1.60
N GLU A 33 25.21 0.69 2.51
CA GLU A 33 26.10 -0.45 2.68
C GLU A 33 25.82 -1.59 1.69
N PHE A 34 24.56 -1.87 1.39
CA PHE A 34 24.15 -3.06 0.65
C PHE A 34 23.40 -2.76 -0.65
N GLY A 35 23.09 -1.49 -0.95
CA GLY A 35 22.29 -1.11 -2.11
C GLY A 35 20.82 -1.59 -2.03
N VAL A 36 20.29 -1.77 -0.82
CA VAL A 36 18.91 -2.19 -0.62
C VAL A 36 17.95 -1.11 -1.07
N LYS A 37 16.96 -1.48 -1.87
CA LYS A 37 15.85 -0.62 -2.25
C LYS A 37 14.59 -1.02 -1.51
N PHE A 38 13.75 -0.03 -1.20
CA PHE A 38 12.54 -0.22 -0.41
C PHE A 38 11.32 0.17 -1.21
N THR A 39 10.29 -0.71 -1.20
CA THR A 39 8.94 -0.37 -1.62
C THR A 39 8.10 -0.14 -0.37
N LEU A 40 7.60 1.07 -0.21
CA LEU A 40 6.76 1.46 0.92
C LEU A 40 5.31 1.42 0.48
N PHE A 41 4.54 0.48 1.01
CA PHE A 41 3.11 0.36 0.74
C PHE A 41 2.33 1.21 1.73
N CYS A 42 1.67 2.24 1.21
CA CYS A 42 1.06 3.29 2.01
C CYS A 42 -0.44 3.34 1.77
N PRO A 43 -1.27 3.13 2.82
CA PRO A 43 -2.70 3.43 2.77
C PRO A 43 -2.89 4.94 2.59
N SER A 44 -3.80 5.35 1.72
CA SER A 44 -3.95 6.78 1.44
C SER A 44 -4.72 7.55 2.52
N TYR A 45 -5.50 6.85 3.36
CA TYR A 45 -6.22 7.44 4.50
C TYR A 45 -6.38 6.41 5.63
N TYR A 46 -5.25 6.02 6.22
CA TYR A 46 -5.18 4.94 7.19
C TYR A 46 -6.18 5.10 8.35
N HIS A 47 -7.01 4.07 8.56
CA HIS A 47 -8.05 3.96 9.59
C HIS A 47 -8.95 5.20 9.72
N HIS A 48 -9.24 5.92 8.61
CA HIS A 48 -10.02 7.15 8.60
C HIS A 48 -9.46 8.28 9.49
N GLN A 49 -8.17 8.23 9.82
CA GLN A 49 -7.51 9.18 10.72
C GLN A 49 -6.29 9.82 10.08
N TYR A 50 -5.41 9.04 9.45
CA TYR A 50 -4.11 9.48 8.98
C TYR A 50 -4.07 9.53 7.45
N LYS A 51 -4.46 10.68 6.91
CA LYS A 51 -4.48 10.91 5.47
C LYS A 51 -3.09 11.32 4.99
N LEU A 52 -2.67 10.79 3.84
CA LEU A 52 -1.43 11.23 3.20
C LEU A 52 -1.44 12.74 2.97
N THR A 53 -0.29 13.35 3.20
CA THR A 53 -0.07 14.79 2.97
C THR A 53 1.02 14.99 1.92
N LYS A 54 0.96 16.13 1.24
CA LYS A 54 1.95 16.48 0.22
C LYS A 54 3.37 16.53 0.81
N ASP A 55 3.53 17.07 2.00
CA ASP A 55 4.84 17.21 2.66
C ASP A 55 5.41 15.83 3.00
N TRP A 56 4.59 14.92 3.52
CA TRP A 56 5.00 13.57 3.86
C TRP A 56 5.40 12.77 2.60
N VAL A 57 4.60 12.83 1.53
CA VAL A 57 4.92 12.18 0.26
C VAL A 57 6.19 12.77 -0.35
N SER A 58 6.37 14.10 -0.30
CA SER A 58 7.56 14.77 -0.81
C SER A 58 8.81 14.39 -0.03
N TYR A 59 8.68 14.20 1.29
CA TYR A 59 9.78 13.73 2.13
C TYR A 59 10.30 12.36 1.66
N TRP A 60 9.43 11.39 1.44
CA TRP A 60 9.86 10.07 0.99
C TRP A 60 10.36 10.04 -0.45
N LYS A 61 9.83 10.89 -1.32
CA LYS A 61 10.25 11.00 -2.73
C LYS A 61 11.66 11.56 -2.93
N GLN A 62 12.28 12.15 -1.91
CA GLN A 62 13.66 12.63 -2.02
C GLN A 62 14.69 11.49 -2.07
N PHE A 63 14.32 10.28 -1.67
CA PHE A 63 15.19 9.12 -1.65
C PHE A 63 15.00 8.31 -2.94
N ASP A 64 16.03 8.19 -3.77
CA ASP A 64 16.00 7.46 -5.04
C ASP A 64 15.98 5.93 -4.88
N TRP A 65 16.19 5.46 -3.66
CA TRP A 65 16.09 4.07 -3.25
C TRP A 65 14.72 3.71 -2.65
N VAL A 66 13.77 4.65 -2.64
CA VAL A 66 12.39 4.44 -2.15
C VAL A 66 11.41 4.49 -3.32
N GLU A 67 10.53 3.49 -3.40
CA GLU A 67 9.32 3.52 -4.22
C GLU A 67 8.10 3.59 -3.31
N LEU A 68 7.22 4.58 -3.54
CA LEU A 68 5.93 4.67 -2.86
C LEU A 68 4.87 3.94 -3.68
N ALA A 69 4.23 2.95 -3.09
CA ALA A 69 3.17 2.15 -3.68
C ALA A 69 1.87 2.25 -2.87
N ASN A 70 0.77 1.94 -3.49
CA ASN A 70 -0.55 2.00 -2.87
C ASN A 70 -0.80 0.77 -1.99
N HIS A 71 -1.38 1.00 -0.80
CA HIS A 71 -1.80 -0.05 0.13
C HIS A 71 -3.28 0.10 0.53
N GLY A 72 -4.14 0.27 -0.47
CA GLY A 72 -5.55 0.55 -0.24
C GLY A 72 -5.82 2.00 0.15
N HIS A 73 -7.02 2.22 0.66
CA HIS A 73 -7.47 3.54 1.08
C HIS A 73 -7.50 3.67 2.60
N PHE A 74 -8.36 2.89 3.25
CA PHE A 74 -8.56 2.97 4.69
C PHE A 74 -7.78 1.93 5.49
N HIS A 75 -7.33 0.87 4.86
CA HIS A 75 -6.74 -0.29 5.54
C HIS A 75 -7.71 -0.86 6.59
N ASP A 76 -8.98 -0.98 6.23
CA ASP A 76 -10.06 -1.32 7.14
C ASP A 76 -11.04 -2.29 6.51
N VAL A 77 -11.64 -3.17 7.30
CA VAL A 77 -12.68 -4.08 6.83
C VAL A 77 -14.05 -3.42 6.89
N LYS A 78 -14.87 -3.68 5.88
CA LYS A 78 -16.22 -3.13 5.76
C LYS A 78 -17.16 -3.62 6.88
N LYS A 79 -16.87 -4.78 7.48
CA LYS A 79 -17.63 -5.37 8.59
C LYS A 79 -16.70 -6.11 9.54
N TYR A 80 -16.67 -5.67 10.78
CA TYR A 80 -16.04 -6.41 11.87
C TYR A 80 -16.91 -7.59 12.26
N THR A 81 -16.43 -8.81 12.04
CA THR A 81 -16.84 -9.97 12.82
C THR A 81 -15.65 -10.43 13.65
N PHE A 82 -15.89 -10.92 14.85
CA PHE A 82 -14.87 -11.37 15.80
C PHE A 82 -13.95 -12.48 15.24
N GLU A 83 -14.29 -13.07 14.10
CA GLU A 83 -13.58 -14.15 13.44
C GLU A 83 -12.71 -13.67 12.27
N GLN A 84 -12.85 -12.43 11.82
CA GLN A 84 -12.04 -11.87 10.75
C GLN A 84 -10.83 -11.18 11.36
N ILE A 85 -9.69 -11.82 11.20
CA ILE A 85 -8.41 -11.23 11.53
C ILE A 85 -8.16 -10.08 10.54
N GLY A 86 -8.35 -8.87 11.03
CA GLY A 86 -7.79 -7.59 10.61
C GLY A 86 -7.80 -7.18 9.14
N ASP A 87 -8.13 -5.96 8.92
CA ASP A 87 -7.56 -5.04 7.90
C ASP A 87 -7.52 -5.52 6.42
N GLN A 88 -8.47 -6.39 6.02
CA GLN A 88 -8.53 -6.91 4.64
C GLN A 88 -9.55 -6.11 3.80
N GLU A 89 -9.25 -4.85 3.54
CA GLU A 89 -10.13 -3.89 2.87
C GLU A 89 -10.74 -4.39 1.55
N PHE A 90 -10.00 -5.19 0.77
CA PHE A 90 -10.39 -5.64 -0.57
C PHE A 90 -10.96 -7.07 -0.61
N LEU A 91 -11.11 -7.72 0.53
CA LEU A 91 -11.58 -9.12 0.56
C LEU A 91 -13.06 -9.27 0.20
N GLU A 92 -13.89 -8.28 0.55
CA GLU A 92 -15.34 -8.33 0.35
C GLU A 92 -15.86 -7.33 -0.71
N LEU A 93 -14.99 -6.55 -1.36
CA LEU A 93 -15.40 -5.57 -2.36
C LEU A 93 -15.65 -6.26 -3.71
N ASN A 94 -16.82 -6.03 -4.31
CA ASN A 94 -17.04 -6.36 -5.71
C ASN A 94 -16.27 -5.41 -6.63
N PHE A 95 -16.31 -5.66 -7.94
CA PHE A 95 -15.59 -4.86 -8.93
C PHE A 95 -15.88 -3.36 -8.85
N VAL A 96 -17.16 -2.98 -8.72
CA VAL A 96 -17.58 -1.57 -8.67
C VAL A 96 -17.10 -0.91 -7.38
N GLU A 97 -17.34 -1.55 -6.23
CA GLU A 97 -16.90 -1.05 -4.92
C GLU A 97 -15.38 -0.92 -4.84
N ALA A 98 -14.64 -1.89 -5.39
CA ALA A 98 -13.18 -1.83 -5.46
C ALA A 98 -12.70 -0.69 -6.36
N THR A 99 -13.36 -0.49 -7.51
CA THR A 99 -13.06 0.63 -8.41
C THR A 99 -13.24 1.98 -7.72
N GLU A 100 -14.37 2.18 -7.05
CA GLU A 100 -14.65 3.41 -6.28
C GLU A 100 -13.59 3.63 -5.20
N ARG A 101 -13.24 2.60 -4.45
CA ARG A 101 -12.24 2.64 -3.40
C ARG A 101 -10.84 2.99 -3.92
N ILE A 102 -10.45 2.43 -5.07
CA ILE A 102 -9.19 2.75 -5.72
C ILE A 102 -9.18 4.20 -6.20
N GLN A 103 -10.26 4.68 -6.79
CA GLN A 103 -10.36 6.07 -7.25
C GLN A 103 -10.28 7.06 -6.08
N GLU A 104 -10.96 6.79 -4.96
CA GLU A 104 -10.84 7.59 -3.74
C GLU A 104 -9.37 7.64 -3.26
N SER A 105 -8.71 6.50 -3.23
CA SER A 105 -7.30 6.42 -2.86
C SER A 105 -6.41 7.20 -3.81
N LEU A 106 -6.55 7.01 -5.11
CA LEU A 106 -5.75 7.69 -6.13
C LEU A 106 -5.95 9.21 -6.13
N ASN A 107 -7.16 9.69 -5.83
CA ASN A 107 -7.43 11.12 -5.66
C ASN A 107 -6.61 11.74 -4.52
N VAL A 108 -6.41 11.00 -3.42
CA VAL A 108 -5.54 11.46 -2.32
C VAL A 108 -4.08 11.52 -2.79
N TRP A 109 -3.60 10.49 -3.47
CA TRP A 109 -2.26 10.44 -4.00
C TRP A 109 -1.99 11.58 -5.00
N GLU A 110 -2.93 11.86 -5.90
CA GLU A 110 -2.83 12.95 -6.87
C GLU A 110 -2.73 14.31 -6.17
N GLN A 111 -3.55 14.55 -5.14
CA GLN A 111 -3.46 15.78 -4.32
C GLN A 111 -2.09 15.92 -3.64
N CYS A 112 -1.42 14.82 -3.34
CA CYS A 112 -0.06 14.80 -2.81
C CYS A 112 1.04 14.93 -3.89
N GLY A 113 0.67 15.00 -5.18
CA GLY A 113 1.61 15.14 -6.29
C GLY A 113 2.37 13.85 -6.61
N HIS A 114 1.75 12.70 -6.40
CA HIS A 114 2.31 11.39 -6.72
C HIS A 114 1.26 10.48 -7.37
N LYS A 115 1.72 9.61 -8.26
CA LYS A 115 0.90 8.53 -8.83
C LYS A 115 1.60 7.20 -8.54
N PRO A 116 1.13 6.40 -7.59
CA PRO A 116 1.72 5.11 -7.30
C PRO A 116 1.56 4.18 -8.50
N LYS A 117 2.62 3.43 -8.84
CA LYS A 117 2.62 2.46 -9.92
C LYS A 117 2.21 1.08 -9.46
N GLY A 118 2.48 0.78 -8.21
CA GLY A 118 2.24 -0.51 -7.59
C GLY A 118 1.13 -0.49 -6.56
N PHE A 119 0.59 -1.69 -6.34
CA PHE A 119 -0.45 -1.94 -5.35
C PHE A 119 -0.17 -3.23 -4.57
N ARG A 120 -0.53 -3.23 -3.29
CA ARG A 120 -0.68 -4.41 -2.44
C ARG A 120 -1.97 -4.26 -1.64
N ALA A 121 -2.79 -5.32 -1.59
CA ALA A 121 -4.00 -5.29 -0.79
C ALA A 121 -3.67 -5.30 0.70
N PRO A 122 -4.34 -4.45 1.52
CA PRO A 122 -4.27 -4.50 2.97
C PRO A 122 -4.56 -5.91 3.50
N GLY A 123 -3.78 -6.34 4.50
CA GLY A 123 -3.90 -7.68 5.08
C GLY A 123 -3.69 -8.82 4.08
N TRP A 124 -3.13 -8.55 2.90
CA TRP A 124 -2.90 -9.50 1.79
C TRP A 124 -4.18 -10.18 1.24
N GLY A 125 -5.35 -9.73 1.69
CA GLY A 125 -6.65 -10.27 1.30
C GLY A 125 -7.26 -9.48 0.15
N ILE A 126 -7.52 -10.15 -0.98
CA ILE A 126 -8.21 -9.59 -2.13
C ILE A 126 -9.04 -10.66 -2.82
N GLN A 127 -10.31 -10.38 -3.08
CA GLN A 127 -11.12 -11.26 -3.90
C GLN A 127 -10.91 -11.01 -5.40
N GLN A 128 -11.33 -11.94 -6.23
CA GLN A 128 -11.07 -11.93 -7.67
C GLN A 128 -11.60 -10.67 -8.38
N ASP A 129 -12.83 -10.25 -8.09
CA ASP A 129 -13.43 -9.07 -8.72
C ASP A 129 -12.67 -7.79 -8.35
N ALA A 130 -12.26 -7.67 -7.10
CA ALA A 130 -11.45 -6.56 -6.64
C ALA A 130 -10.04 -6.59 -7.27
N ALA A 131 -9.46 -7.77 -7.47
CA ALA A 131 -8.18 -7.93 -8.15
C ALA A 131 -8.23 -7.47 -9.61
N TYR A 132 -9.33 -7.75 -10.32
CA TYR A 132 -9.54 -7.23 -11.67
C TYR A 132 -9.62 -5.70 -11.68
N ALA A 133 -10.38 -5.10 -10.75
CA ALA A 133 -10.45 -3.64 -10.64
C ALA A 133 -9.06 -3.03 -10.39
N VAL A 134 -8.28 -3.61 -9.46
CA VAL A 134 -6.91 -3.16 -9.16
C VAL A 134 -6.01 -3.22 -10.39
N SER A 135 -6.11 -4.28 -11.19
CA SER A 135 -5.27 -4.45 -12.39
C SER A 135 -5.50 -3.40 -13.48
N ASP A 136 -6.64 -2.72 -13.47
CA ASP A 136 -6.94 -1.66 -14.43
C ASP A 136 -6.24 -0.32 -14.08
N TYR A 137 -5.77 -0.16 -12.84
CA TYR A 137 -5.22 1.11 -12.34
C TYR A 137 -3.72 1.09 -12.07
N PHE A 138 -3.13 -0.08 -11.81
CA PHE A 138 -1.72 -0.19 -11.40
C PHE A 138 -0.90 -0.99 -12.41
N GLU A 139 0.36 -0.58 -12.58
CA GLU A 139 1.31 -1.23 -13.49
C GLU A 139 1.72 -2.63 -12.97
N TRP A 140 1.73 -2.80 -11.64
CA TRP A 140 2.05 -4.07 -11.00
C TRP A 140 1.32 -4.21 -9.65
N VAL A 141 1.09 -5.46 -9.26
CA VAL A 141 0.42 -5.82 -7.99
C VAL A 141 1.27 -6.84 -7.26
N ALA A 142 1.59 -6.55 -6.00
CA ALA A 142 2.24 -7.50 -5.11
C ALA A 142 1.16 -8.32 -4.39
N GLY A 143 1.21 -9.64 -4.56
CA GLY A 143 0.26 -10.57 -3.93
C GLY A 143 0.97 -11.71 -3.21
N HIS A 144 0.21 -12.47 -2.44
CA HIS A 144 0.63 -13.76 -1.91
C HIS A 144 0.50 -14.84 -2.99
N GLU A 145 1.33 -15.89 -2.97
CA GLU A 145 1.28 -16.98 -3.96
C GLU A 145 -0.12 -17.58 -4.14
N GLN A 146 -0.92 -17.62 -3.08
CA GLN A 146 -2.29 -18.12 -3.11
C GLN A 146 -3.27 -17.21 -3.87
N ILE A 147 -3.00 -15.92 -3.95
CA ILE A 147 -3.82 -14.96 -4.70
C ILE A 147 -3.56 -15.05 -6.20
N ASN A 148 -2.36 -15.44 -6.58
CA ASN A 148 -1.96 -15.58 -7.98
C ASN A 148 -2.46 -16.89 -8.64
N GLN A 149 -3.04 -17.81 -7.87
CA GLN A 149 -3.61 -19.04 -8.42
C GLN A 149 -4.96 -18.75 -9.08
N GLY A 150 -4.93 -18.42 -10.36
CA GLY A 150 -6.11 -18.23 -11.19
C GLY A 150 -6.41 -16.81 -11.64
N ILE A 151 -5.58 -15.85 -11.28
CA ILE A 151 -5.65 -14.48 -11.80
C ILE A 151 -4.59 -14.34 -12.89
N GLU A 152 -5.00 -14.23 -14.15
CA GLU A 152 -4.11 -13.79 -15.21
C GLU A 152 -3.92 -12.28 -15.08
N TRP A 153 -2.80 -11.88 -14.50
CA TRP A 153 -2.35 -10.48 -14.53
C TRP A 153 -1.99 -10.13 -15.98
N ARG A 154 -2.66 -9.12 -16.50
CA ARG A 154 -2.41 -8.62 -17.87
C ARG A 154 -1.23 -7.65 -17.88
#